data_3701a13d0138b006b8a4250d8ccf6e24
#
_entry.id   3701a13d0138b006b8a4250d8ccf6e24
#
_cell.length_a   1.000
_cell.length_b   1.000
_cell.length_c   1.000
_cell.angle_alpha   90.00
_cell.angle_beta   90.00
_cell.angle_gamma   90.00
#
_symmetry.space_group_name_H-M   'P 1'
#
loop_
_entity.id
_entity.type
_entity.pdbx_description
1 polymer ?
#
loop_
_entity_poly.entity_id
_entity_poly.type
_entity_poly.pdbx_seq_one_letter_code
_entity_poly.pdbx_strand_id
1 'polypeptide(L)'
;WVLNWDKVAQADWFSVPKLIPVKPVFDLRAILPVLVMFIVTAVETVGDISGVTEGGMGREATDRELSGGVSCDGLGSSFAALFGVLPNTSFSQNRGALSIGAIFLILCGLIPKLGAIVSIMPQSVLGGAAVMMFSSIVISGIQLITKEEMTPRNLTIVSVALGVGYG
;
A
#
# COMPACT_ATOMS: atom_id res chain seq x y z
N TRP A 1 23.45 -4.58 -18.58
CA TRP A 1 22.77 -4.30 -17.30
C TRP A 1 23.74 -4.60 -16.17
N VAL A 2 24.44 -3.58 -15.67
CA VAL A 2 25.40 -3.76 -14.56
C VAL A 2 24.65 -3.43 -13.27
N LEU A 3 24.37 -4.45 -12.47
CA LEU A 3 23.90 -4.29 -11.10
C LEU A 3 25.02 -3.67 -10.27
N ASN A 4 24.73 -2.57 -9.59
CA ASN A 4 25.72 -1.89 -8.76
C ASN A 4 25.87 -2.61 -7.41
N TRP A 5 26.68 -3.66 -7.40
CA TRP A 5 26.95 -4.47 -6.21
C TRP A 5 27.72 -3.71 -5.14
N ASP A 6 28.39 -2.61 -5.49
CA ASP A 6 29.13 -1.78 -4.52
C ASP A 6 28.21 -1.20 -3.45
N LYS A 7 26.98 -0.83 -3.82
CA LYS A 7 25.96 -0.38 -2.85
C LYS A 7 25.61 -1.46 -1.82
N VAL A 8 25.55 -2.71 -2.24
CA VAL A 8 25.26 -3.84 -1.34
C VAL A 8 26.47 -4.16 -0.46
N ALA A 9 27.67 -4.07 -1.02
CA ALA A 9 28.91 -4.30 -0.28
C ALA A 9 29.13 -3.24 0.81
N GLN A 10 28.79 -1.98 0.54
CA GLN A 10 28.93 -0.85 1.47
C GLN A 10 27.80 -0.75 2.49
N ALA A 11 26.68 -1.45 2.28
CA ALA A 11 25.56 -1.42 3.21
C ALA A 11 25.92 -2.20 4.50
N ASP A 12 25.54 -1.64 5.64
CA ASP A 12 25.72 -2.26 6.95
C ASP A 12 24.88 -3.53 7.08
N TRP A 13 25.34 -4.45 7.92
CA TRP A 13 24.59 -5.65 8.25
C TRP A 13 23.44 -5.38 9.19
N PHE A 14 23.56 -4.37 10.05
CA PHE A 14 22.55 -4.01 11.02
C PHE A 14 22.49 -2.50 11.19
N SER A 15 21.31 -1.94 11.13
CA SER A 15 21.10 -0.51 11.35
C SER A 15 19.83 -0.28 12.17
N VAL A 16 19.93 0.60 13.15
CA VAL A 16 18.77 1.05 13.92
C VAL A 16 18.20 2.30 13.24
N PRO A 17 16.92 2.32 12.88
CA PRO A 17 16.29 3.49 12.30
C PRO A 17 16.39 4.71 13.22
N LYS A 18 16.72 5.87 12.64
CA LYS A 18 16.79 7.13 13.41
C LYS A 18 15.39 7.71 13.59
N LEU A 19 15.01 8.01 14.81
CA LEU A 19 13.78 8.75 15.11
C LEU A 19 13.95 10.21 14.69
N ILE A 20 12.92 10.75 14.02
CA ILE A 20 12.81 12.15 13.59
C ILE A 20 14.06 12.60 12.80
N PRO A 21 14.39 11.93 11.67
CA PRO A 21 15.55 12.29 10.85
C PRO A 21 15.39 13.66 10.19
N VAL A 22 14.16 14.13 10.04
CA VAL A 22 13.81 15.40 9.41
C VAL A 22 13.02 16.26 10.40
N LYS A 23 13.35 17.56 10.45
CA LYS A 23 12.64 18.51 11.30
C LYS A 23 11.18 18.65 10.84
N PRO A 24 10.17 18.35 11.68
CA PRO A 24 8.78 18.49 11.27
C PRO A 24 8.45 19.97 11.05
N VAL A 25 7.83 20.26 9.90
CA VAL A 25 7.34 21.59 9.53
C VAL A 25 5.83 21.47 9.35
N PHE A 26 5.09 22.31 10.08
CA PHE A 26 3.63 22.36 9.97
C PHE A 26 3.23 23.50 9.04
N ASP A 27 2.83 23.15 7.81
CA ASP A 27 2.27 24.09 6.83
C ASP A 27 0.85 23.65 6.46
N LEU A 28 -0.12 24.51 6.73
CA LEU A 28 -1.53 24.23 6.46
C LEU A 28 -1.81 23.98 4.98
N ARG A 29 -1.03 24.61 4.08
CA ARG A 29 -1.15 24.42 2.62
C ARG A 29 -0.73 23.02 2.17
N ALA A 30 0.18 22.39 2.91
CA ALA A 30 0.59 21.00 2.68
C ALA A 30 -0.33 20.01 3.42
N ILE A 31 -0.80 20.36 4.61
CA ILE A 31 -1.63 19.49 5.44
C ILE A 31 -2.99 19.22 4.79
N LEU A 32 -3.66 20.24 4.25
CA LEU A 32 -5.01 20.09 3.68
C LEU A 32 -5.09 19.08 2.53
N PRO A 33 -4.22 19.14 1.47
CA PRO A 33 -4.22 18.13 0.41
C PRO A 33 -3.93 16.72 0.94
N VAL A 34 -2.99 16.59 1.88
CA VAL A 34 -2.63 15.30 2.48
C VAL A 34 -3.80 14.73 3.27
N LEU A 35 -4.55 15.55 4.00
CA LEU A 35 -5.74 15.12 4.74
C LEU A 35 -6.82 14.57 3.80
N VAL A 36 -7.05 15.22 2.66
CA VAL A 36 -7.98 14.72 1.63
C VAL A 36 -7.49 13.37 1.09
N MET A 37 -6.18 13.24 0.82
CA MET A 37 -5.60 11.96 0.38
C MET A 37 -5.78 10.86 1.42
N PHE A 38 -5.66 11.15 2.71
CA PHE A 38 -5.91 10.16 3.77
C PHE A 38 -7.35 9.67 3.80
N ILE A 39 -8.34 10.53 3.49
CA ILE A 39 -9.74 10.10 3.37
C ILE A 39 -9.89 9.12 2.19
N VAL A 40 -9.26 9.41 1.06
CA VAL A 40 -9.27 8.52 -0.12
C VAL A 40 -8.59 7.18 0.21
N THR A 41 -7.43 7.21 0.86
CA THR A 41 -6.72 6.00 1.28
C THR A 41 -7.54 5.16 2.28
N ALA A 42 -8.29 5.79 3.19
CA ALA A 42 -9.17 5.05 4.09
C ALA A 42 -10.28 4.27 3.34
N VAL A 43 -10.84 4.86 2.28
CA VAL A 43 -11.81 4.17 1.41
C VAL A 43 -11.13 3.04 0.63
N GLU A 44 -9.92 3.26 0.13
CA GLU A 44 -9.11 2.25 -0.54
C GLU A 44 -8.83 1.06 0.40
N THR A 45 -8.41 1.32 1.65
CA THR A 45 -8.16 0.30 2.67
C THR A 45 -9.39 -0.58 2.94
N VAL A 46 -10.59 0.02 2.98
CA VAL A 46 -11.85 -0.75 3.10
C VAL A 46 -12.04 -1.70 1.92
N GLY A 47 -11.79 -1.22 0.69
CA GLY A 47 -11.86 -2.03 -0.52
C GLY A 47 -10.83 -3.18 -0.51
N ASP A 48 -9.60 -2.89 -0.14
CA ASP A 48 -8.51 -3.87 -0.07
C ASP A 48 -8.78 -4.97 0.96
N ILE A 49 -9.22 -4.61 2.16
CA ILE A 49 -9.56 -5.57 3.21
C ILE A 49 -10.72 -6.46 2.77
N SER A 50 -11.75 -5.87 2.16
CA SER A 50 -12.86 -6.63 1.61
C SER A 50 -12.37 -7.62 0.55
N GLY A 51 -11.53 -7.18 -0.39
CA GLY A 51 -10.96 -8.03 -1.44
C GLY A 51 -10.05 -9.14 -0.90
N VAL A 52 -9.24 -8.86 0.13
CA VAL A 52 -8.37 -9.85 0.79
C VAL A 52 -9.19 -10.87 1.56
N THR A 53 -10.20 -10.43 2.31
CA THR A 53 -11.04 -11.33 3.13
C THR A 53 -11.86 -12.25 2.24
N GLU A 54 -12.45 -11.74 1.18
CA GLU A 54 -13.16 -12.55 0.20
C GLU A 54 -12.26 -13.51 -0.56
N GLY A 55 -11.19 -12.97 -1.13
CA GLY A 55 -10.28 -13.77 -1.96
C GLY A 55 -9.43 -14.78 -1.18
N GLY A 56 -9.13 -14.49 0.11
CA GLY A 56 -8.29 -15.32 0.96
C GLY A 56 -9.07 -16.23 1.91
N MET A 57 -10.20 -15.76 2.43
CA MET A 57 -10.98 -16.47 3.45
C MET A 57 -12.36 -16.95 2.95
N GLY A 58 -12.77 -16.53 1.74
CA GLY A 58 -14.06 -16.93 1.15
C GLY A 58 -15.28 -16.39 1.88
N ARG A 59 -15.14 -15.28 2.64
CA ARG A 59 -16.22 -14.62 3.39
C ARG A 59 -16.14 -13.11 3.28
N GLU A 60 -17.21 -12.43 3.60
CA GLU A 60 -17.21 -10.98 3.70
C GLU A 60 -16.41 -10.49 4.90
N ALA A 61 -15.83 -9.29 4.77
CA ALA A 61 -15.15 -8.61 5.87
C ALA A 61 -16.18 -8.12 6.90
N THR A 62 -15.87 -8.27 8.17
CA THR A 62 -16.69 -7.73 9.25
C THR A 62 -16.38 -6.26 9.49
N ASP A 63 -17.34 -5.49 10.02
CA ASP A 63 -17.15 -4.07 10.39
C ASP A 63 -15.95 -3.86 11.32
N ARG A 64 -15.67 -4.84 12.18
CA ARG A 64 -14.54 -4.79 13.10
C ARG A 64 -13.21 -4.94 12.35
N GLU A 65 -13.15 -5.78 11.33
CA GLU A 65 -11.97 -5.96 10.48
C GLU A 65 -11.72 -4.70 9.63
N LEU A 66 -12.77 -4.15 9.05
CA LEU A 66 -12.71 -2.91 8.27
C LEU A 66 -12.23 -1.72 9.13
N SER A 67 -12.87 -1.52 10.28
CA SER A 67 -12.50 -0.48 11.23
C SER A 67 -11.10 -0.67 11.79
N GLY A 68 -10.73 -1.91 12.13
CA GLY A 68 -9.41 -2.27 12.60
C GLY A 68 -8.33 -2.02 11.55
N GLY A 69 -8.60 -2.35 10.29
CA GLY A 69 -7.67 -2.13 9.19
C GLY A 69 -7.41 -0.66 8.90
N VAL A 70 -8.44 0.17 8.82
CA VAL A 70 -8.30 1.62 8.66
C VAL A 70 -7.54 2.24 9.84
N SER A 71 -7.82 1.78 11.07
CA SER A 71 -7.10 2.25 12.27
C SER A 71 -5.63 1.82 12.23
N CYS A 72 -5.35 0.59 11.79
CA CYS A 72 -3.99 0.07 11.66
C CYS A 72 -3.19 0.85 10.60
N ASP A 73 -3.82 1.18 9.48
CA ASP A 73 -3.21 1.98 8.41
C ASP A 73 -2.86 3.40 8.88
N GLY A 74 -3.79 4.05 9.59
CA GLY A 74 -3.56 5.37 10.17
C GLY A 74 -2.47 5.38 11.24
N LEU A 75 -2.47 4.40 12.16
CA LEU A 75 -1.44 4.26 13.20
C LEU A 75 -0.08 3.91 12.58
N GLY A 76 -0.05 3.00 11.60
CA GLY A 76 1.16 2.62 10.88
C GLY A 76 1.77 3.80 10.14
N SER A 77 0.97 4.60 9.45
CA SER A 77 1.40 5.82 8.76
C SER A 77 1.92 6.87 9.74
N SER A 78 1.27 7.04 10.90
CA SER A 78 1.73 7.92 11.95
C SER A 78 3.09 7.47 12.52
N PHE A 79 3.25 6.17 12.71
CA PHE A 79 4.52 5.58 13.15
C PHE A 79 5.61 5.74 12.09
N ALA A 80 5.30 5.51 10.81
CA ALA A 80 6.21 5.73 9.69
C ALA A 80 6.71 7.19 9.63
N ALA A 81 5.83 8.15 9.88
CA ALA A 81 6.17 9.57 9.90
C ALA A 81 7.23 9.90 10.97
N LEU A 82 7.25 9.21 12.12
CA LEU A 82 8.28 9.38 13.16
C LEU A 82 9.68 9.00 12.65
N PHE A 83 9.75 8.12 11.68
CA PHE A 83 11.01 7.73 11.02
C PHE A 83 11.29 8.51 9.73
N GLY A 84 10.46 9.49 9.38
CA GLY A 84 10.59 10.29 8.17
C GLY A 84 10.35 9.48 6.88
N VAL A 85 9.57 8.41 6.96
CA VAL A 85 9.20 7.55 5.83
C VAL A 85 7.82 7.93 5.32
N LEU A 86 7.53 7.61 4.07
CA LEU A 86 6.21 7.82 3.48
C LEU A 86 5.14 7.00 4.21
N PRO A 87 3.88 7.46 4.20
CA PRO A 87 2.77 6.70 4.74
C PRO A 87 2.68 5.30 4.13
N ASN A 88 2.28 4.33 4.93
CA ASN A 88 1.96 2.99 4.43
C ASN A 88 0.51 2.96 3.91
N THR A 89 0.22 2.00 3.06
CA THR A 89 -1.12 1.70 2.59
C THR A 89 -1.32 0.19 2.52
N SER A 90 -2.58 -0.24 2.47
CA SER A 90 -2.92 -1.65 2.29
C SER A 90 -2.70 -2.09 0.84
N PHE A 91 -2.51 -3.40 0.65
CA PHE A 91 -2.37 -4.01 -0.68
C PHE A 91 -3.21 -5.27 -0.78
N SER A 92 -4.21 -5.27 -1.65
CA SER A 92 -5.11 -6.41 -1.88
C SER A 92 -4.44 -7.62 -2.52
N GLN A 93 -3.25 -7.46 -3.11
CA GLN A 93 -2.50 -8.56 -3.72
C GLN A 93 -1.92 -9.56 -2.70
N ASN A 94 -1.86 -9.21 -1.43
CA ASN A 94 -1.27 -10.03 -0.37
C ASN A 94 -2.19 -11.15 0.16
N ARG A 95 -3.05 -11.70 -0.68
CA ARG A 95 -4.08 -12.68 -0.30
C ARG A 95 -3.57 -13.95 0.39
N GLY A 96 -2.30 -14.29 0.24
CA GLY A 96 -1.76 -15.54 0.79
C GLY A 96 -0.54 -15.42 1.71
N ALA A 97 0.01 -14.23 1.92
CA ALA A 97 1.30 -14.05 2.58
C ALA A 97 1.34 -12.94 3.64
N LEU A 98 0.18 -12.58 4.22
CA LEU A 98 0.02 -11.44 5.12
C LEU A 98 1.05 -11.39 6.26
N SER A 99 1.24 -12.51 6.97
CA SER A 99 2.16 -12.56 8.10
C SER A 99 3.63 -12.68 7.66
N ILE A 100 3.90 -13.46 6.62
CA ILE A 100 5.25 -13.69 6.09
C ILE A 100 5.78 -12.41 5.47
N GLY A 101 4.95 -11.67 4.73
CA GLY A 101 5.31 -10.38 4.14
C GLY A 101 5.70 -9.35 5.20
N ALA A 102 4.93 -9.25 6.29
CA ALA A 102 5.24 -8.34 7.40
C ALA A 102 6.59 -8.66 8.06
N ILE A 103 6.86 -9.94 8.34
CA ILE A 103 8.16 -10.38 8.90
C ILE A 103 9.30 -10.03 7.93
N PHE A 104 9.12 -10.30 6.64
CA PHE A 104 10.12 -9.98 5.63
C PHE A 104 10.43 -8.47 5.56
N LEU A 105 9.40 -7.61 5.60
CA LEU A 105 9.57 -6.15 5.61
C LEU A 105 10.30 -5.66 6.86
N ILE A 106 9.99 -6.23 8.04
CA ILE A 106 10.71 -5.92 9.29
C ILE A 106 12.19 -6.30 9.16
N LEU A 107 12.47 -7.50 8.63
CA LEU A 107 13.86 -7.94 8.40
C LEU A 107 14.59 -7.03 7.42
N CYS A 108 13.95 -6.61 6.33
CA CYS A 108 14.52 -5.64 5.39
C CYS A 108 14.81 -4.27 6.04
N GLY A 109 13.98 -3.85 6.99
CA GLY A 109 14.19 -2.62 7.75
C GLY A 109 15.37 -2.70 8.73
N LEU A 110 15.59 -3.86 9.34
CA LEU A 110 16.66 -4.08 10.30
C LEU A 110 18.01 -4.46 9.63
N ILE A 111 17.96 -5.05 8.44
CA ILE A 111 19.13 -5.49 7.68
C ILE A 111 19.24 -4.65 6.40
N PRO A 112 19.98 -3.53 6.42
CA PRO A 112 20.12 -2.64 5.26
C PRO A 112 20.62 -3.33 3.99
N LYS A 113 21.37 -4.42 4.10
CA LYS A 113 21.81 -5.22 2.94
C LYS A 113 20.65 -5.78 2.14
N LEU A 114 19.58 -6.25 2.79
CA LEU A 114 18.38 -6.72 2.09
C LEU A 114 17.71 -5.57 1.35
N GLY A 115 17.58 -4.41 1.98
CA GLY A 115 17.07 -3.19 1.33
C GLY A 115 17.94 -2.75 0.16
N ALA A 116 19.26 -2.82 0.28
CA ALA A 116 20.20 -2.50 -0.78
C ALA A 116 20.04 -3.43 -1.99
N ILE A 117 19.82 -4.73 -1.78
CA ILE A 117 19.55 -5.69 -2.87
C ILE A 117 18.29 -5.29 -3.64
N VAL A 118 17.22 -4.93 -2.93
CA VAL A 118 15.98 -4.45 -3.59
C VAL A 118 16.22 -3.14 -4.34
N SER A 119 17.03 -2.23 -3.79
CA SER A 119 17.30 -0.91 -4.40
C SER A 119 18.14 -0.95 -5.68
N ILE A 120 18.90 -2.03 -5.93
CA ILE A 120 19.69 -2.21 -7.15
C ILE A 120 18.89 -2.89 -8.27
N MET A 121 17.63 -3.28 -8.04
CA MET A 121 16.82 -3.90 -9.08
C MET A 121 16.64 -2.97 -10.29
N PRO A 122 16.81 -3.50 -11.52
CA PRO A 122 16.64 -2.71 -12.74
C PRO A 122 15.21 -2.19 -12.86
N GLN A 123 15.06 -0.96 -13.36
CA GLN A 123 13.75 -0.32 -13.56
C GLN A 123 12.82 -1.13 -14.45
N SER A 124 13.35 -1.88 -15.41
CA SER A 124 12.55 -2.77 -16.28
C SER A 124 11.91 -3.93 -15.51
N VAL A 125 12.62 -4.47 -14.50
CA VAL A 125 12.06 -5.54 -13.63
C VAL A 125 10.97 -4.96 -12.75
N LEU A 126 11.23 -3.79 -12.14
CA LEU A 126 10.24 -3.08 -11.34
C LEU A 126 9.02 -2.68 -12.17
N GLY A 127 9.22 -2.20 -13.40
CA GLY A 127 8.14 -1.87 -14.33
C GLY A 127 7.30 -3.09 -14.69
N GLY A 128 7.92 -4.24 -14.99
CA GLY A 128 7.20 -5.48 -15.24
C GLY A 128 6.38 -5.95 -14.04
N ALA A 129 6.95 -5.91 -12.84
CA ALA A 129 6.24 -6.23 -11.61
C ALA A 129 5.07 -5.28 -11.37
N ALA A 130 5.27 -3.96 -11.62
CA ALA A 130 4.21 -2.95 -11.48
C ALA A 130 3.02 -3.24 -12.41
N VAL A 131 3.27 -3.57 -13.69
CA VAL A 131 2.20 -3.93 -14.64
C VAL A 131 1.38 -5.10 -14.11
N MET A 132 2.04 -6.16 -13.61
CA MET A 132 1.35 -7.32 -13.04
C MET A 132 0.51 -6.95 -11.80
N MET A 133 1.06 -6.12 -10.90
CA MET A 133 0.35 -5.68 -9.70
C MET A 133 -0.87 -4.83 -10.05
N PHE A 134 -0.71 -3.82 -10.90
CA PHE A 134 -1.84 -2.96 -11.29
C PHE A 134 -2.93 -3.74 -12.05
N SER A 135 -2.55 -4.69 -12.89
CA SER A 135 -3.53 -5.57 -13.55
C SER A 135 -4.35 -6.37 -12.53
N SER A 136 -3.73 -6.86 -11.47
CA SER A 136 -4.43 -7.57 -10.39
C SER A 136 -5.38 -6.67 -9.62
N ILE A 137 -5.01 -5.40 -9.38
CA ILE A 137 -5.88 -4.40 -8.73
C ILE A 137 -7.12 -4.14 -9.59
N VAL A 138 -6.93 -3.92 -10.89
CA VAL A 138 -8.04 -3.69 -11.83
C VAL A 138 -9.01 -4.87 -11.84
N ILE A 139 -8.51 -6.11 -11.91
CA ILE A 139 -9.35 -7.30 -11.87
C ILE A 139 -10.12 -7.40 -10.54
N SER A 140 -9.47 -7.13 -9.42
CA SER A 140 -10.12 -7.13 -8.09
C SER A 140 -11.21 -6.07 -8.02
N GLY A 141 -10.97 -4.87 -8.54
CA GLY A 141 -11.99 -3.81 -8.64
C GLY A 141 -13.19 -4.22 -9.49
N ILE A 142 -12.95 -4.84 -10.65
CA ILE A 142 -14.03 -5.37 -11.51
C ILE A 142 -14.84 -6.45 -10.77
N GLN A 143 -14.17 -7.36 -10.07
CA GLN A 143 -14.84 -8.42 -9.29
C GLN A 143 -15.74 -7.84 -8.20
N LEU A 144 -15.30 -6.80 -7.48
CA LEU A 144 -16.11 -6.13 -6.46
C LEU A 144 -17.32 -5.41 -7.07
N ILE A 145 -17.14 -4.71 -8.18
CA ILE A 145 -18.22 -4.00 -8.88
C ILE A 145 -19.26 -4.98 -9.41
N THR A 146 -18.85 -6.10 -9.99
CA THR A 146 -19.77 -7.09 -10.60
C THR A 146 -20.51 -7.95 -9.60
N LYS A 147 -20.16 -7.88 -8.32
CA LYS A 147 -20.86 -8.58 -7.24
C LYS A 147 -22.22 -7.98 -6.92
N GLU A 148 -22.31 -6.68 -7.04
CA GLU A 148 -23.55 -5.94 -6.78
C GLU A 148 -24.45 -5.94 -8.03
N GLU A 149 -25.77 -5.99 -7.79
CA GLU A 149 -26.73 -5.83 -8.88
C GLU A 149 -26.55 -4.46 -9.56
N MET A 150 -26.39 -4.48 -10.88
CA MET A 150 -26.23 -3.28 -11.71
C MET A 150 -27.54 -2.55 -11.89
N THR A 151 -28.10 -2.06 -10.78
CA THR A 151 -29.26 -1.15 -10.80
C THR A 151 -28.87 0.16 -11.51
N PRO A 152 -29.83 0.93 -12.06
CA PRO A 152 -29.54 2.22 -12.70
C PRO A 152 -28.74 3.18 -11.79
N ARG A 153 -28.99 3.13 -10.48
CA ARG A 153 -28.27 3.92 -9.48
C ARG A 153 -26.80 3.46 -9.38
N ASN A 154 -26.55 2.17 -9.23
CA ASN A 154 -25.21 1.61 -9.11
C ASN A 154 -24.41 1.84 -10.39
N LEU A 155 -25.05 1.69 -11.55
CA LEU A 155 -24.43 1.97 -12.85
C LEU A 155 -23.98 3.44 -12.94
N THR A 156 -24.81 4.38 -12.50
CA THR A 156 -24.46 5.81 -12.49
C THR A 156 -23.27 6.09 -11.56
N ILE A 157 -23.26 5.51 -10.36
CA ILE A 157 -22.15 5.66 -9.40
C ILE A 157 -20.84 5.15 -9.99
N VAL A 158 -20.85 3.95 -10.54
CA VAL A 158 -19.66 3.34 -11.17
C VAL A 158 -19.20 4.16 -12.37
N SER A 159 -20.13 4.61 -13.22
CA SER A 159 -19.79 5.42 -14.40
C SER A 159 -19.12 6.74 -14.01
N VAL A 160 -19.67 7.43 -13.00
CA VAL A 160 -19.09 8.69 -12.49
C VAL A 160 -17.71 8.42 -11.85
N ALA A 161 -17.59 7.38 -11.03
CA ALA A 161 -16.32 7.03 -10.38
C ALA A 161 -15.22 6.70 -11.40
N LEU A 162 -15.54 5.91 -12.42
CA LEU A 162 -14.60 5.60 -13.50
C LEU A 162 -14.28 6.84 -14.35
N GLY A 163 -15.28 7.66 -14.69
CA GLY A 163 -15.09 8.88 -15.46
C GLY A 163 -14.19 9.89 -14.76
N VAL A 164 -14.35 10.08 -13.44
CA VAL A 164 -13.48 10.96 -12.66
C VAL A 164 -12.10 10.35 -12.40
N GLY A 165 -12.03 9.02 -12.24
CA GLY A 165 -10.76 8.34 -11.99
C GLY A 165 -9.82 8.23 -13.20
N TYR A 166 -10.38 8.19 -14.42
CA TYR A 166 -9.62 8.09 -15.68
C TYR A 166 -9.53 9.40 -16.45
N GLY A 167 -10.40 10.37 -16.19
CA GLY A 167 -10.45 11.68 -16.85
C GLY A 167 -9.70 12.74 -16.11
#